data_82a7e66be4aa900e9682835331130774
#
_entry.id   82a7e66be4aa900e9682835331130774
#
_cell.length_a   1.000
_cell.length_b   1.000
_cell.length_c   1.000
_cell.angle_alpha   90.00
_cell.angle_beta   90.00
_cell.angle_gamma   90.00
#
_symmetry.space_group_name_H-M   'P 1'
#
loop_
_entity.id
_entity.type
_entity.pdbx_description
1 polymer ?
#
loop_
_entity_poly.entity_id
_entity_poly.type
_entity_poly.pdbx_seq_one_letter_code
_entity_poly.pdbx_strand_id
1 'polypeptide(L)'
;MTKLLPLLALAAISCSTRERVNETPAARVDFDTFFTGKTLRFDYNHTGIATEEHVSLDQIRLEGDWPGSRNVLVDDTGLGKYIFSVRDLATKRVIYSRGFCSIYGEWETIGEAKKGIWRTFHESQRFPEPREKVQLALSRRSNDGTFKEIYSGVIDPASRFVNRSPLNAPGEVIKIFESGPAKSKVDFLILADGYSAGSRKKFEADVRRLVEAMFKVEPFASNQENFNVRAIHIDSAQDGITSPRGGKWNDTPLGLSFNAFDSDRYVLSYKNRAIRESAALAPYDMLLLLGNTSKYGGGGIFNLWSTCTADSSQAAYVFVHELGHSFAGLADEYYTSSVSYEDFNPPGVEPWEPNITALLDPENLKWKDLVAEGTPLPTPWRQESYDKASYSYQKKRKELINSKASTAEMEKLFSKVKKTTGPMLTSEKYADKVGAFEGAGYRAKGLYRSETDCIMFTRNPQKFCRVCSRGLDRVIRMYTE
;
A
#
# COMPACT_ATOMS: atom_id res chain seq x y z
N MET A 1 -20.37 -75.80 -6.16
CA MET A 1 -18.93 -75.41 -6.03
C MET A 1 -18.58 -74.51 -7.21
N THR A 2 -18.70 -73.23 -7.07
CA THR A 2 -18.40 -72.27 -8.13
C THR A 2 -17.44 -71.25 -7.53
N LYS A 3 -16.17 -71.24 -8.04
CA LYS A 3 -15.11 -70.38 -7.58
C LYS A 3 -15.27 -69.00 -8.21
N LEU A 4 -15.40 -67.93 -7.38
CA LEU A 4 -15.24 -66.56 -7.81
C LEU A 4 -13.76 -66.19 -7.85
N LEU A 5 -13.28 -65.67 -8.99
CA LEU A 5 -11.99 -64.94 -9.12
C LEU A 5 -12.20 -63.48 -8.77
N PRO A 6 -11.26 -62.81 -8.10
CA PRO A 6 -11.30 -61.38 -7.92
C PRO A 6 -10.72 -60.65 -9.14
N LEU A 7 -11.45 -59.67 -9.68
CA LEU A 7 -10.96 -58.68 -10.65
C LEU A 7 -10.03 -57.70 -9.95
N LEU A 8 -8.76 -57.65 -10.34
CA LEU A 8 -7.87 -56.53 -10.03
C LEU A 8 -8.16 -55.38 -10.96
N ALA A 9 -8.64 -54.27 -10.41
CA ALA A 9 -8.74 -52.99 -11.11
C ALA A 9 -7.36 -52.29 -11.06
N LEU A 10 -6.69 -52.17 -12.20
CA LEU A 10 -5.55 -51.27 -12.37
C LEU A 10 -6.03 -49.83 -12.43
N ALA A 11 -5.74 -49.02 -11.41
CA ALA A 11 -5.92 -47.59 -11.47
C ALA A 11 -4.77 -46.98 -12.30
N ALA A 12 -5.07 -46.55 -13.51
CA ALA A 12 -4.13 -45.75 -14.31
C ALA A 12 -4.02 -44.36 -13.71
N ILE A 13 -2.87 -44.03 -13.11
CA ILE A 13 -2.54 -42.68 -12.70
C ILE A 13 -2.21 -41.91 -13.98
N SER A 14 -3.18 -41.11 -14.45
CA SER A 14 -2.97 -40.14 -15.51
C SER A 14 -2.17 -38.95 -14.94
N CYS A 15 -0.87 -38.94 -15.24
CA CYS A 15 -0.02 -37.79 -15.01
C CYS A 15 -0.34 -36.76 -16.10
N SER A 16 -1.23 -35.81 -15.82
CA SER A 16 -1.48 -34.68 -16.72
C SER A 16 -0.29 -33.73 -16.61
N THR A 17 0.63 -33.83 -17.54
CA THR A 17 1.61 -32.77 -17.82
C THR A 17 0.83 -31.52 -18.21
N ARG A 18 0.76 -30.52 -17.33
CA ARG A 18 0.36 -29.16 -17.71
C ARG A 18 1.38 -28.67 -18.74
N GLU A 19 1.02 -28.72 -20.01
CA GLU A 19 1.68 -27.94 -21.03
C GLU A 19 1.64 -26.48 -20.60
N ARG A 20 2.82 -25.88 -20.38
CA ARG A 20 2.93 -24.42 -20.34
C ARG A 20 2.53 -23.94 -21.73
N VAL A 21 1.32 -23.43 -21.84
CA VAL A 21 0.93 -22.62 -22.99
C VAL A 21 1.94 -21.47 -23.04
N ASN A 22 2.82 -21.47 -24.03
CA ASN A 22 3.62 -20.31 -24.37
C ASN A 22 2.66 -19.22 -24.83
N GLU A 23 2.12 -18.45 -23.87
CA GLU A 23 1.39 -17.24 -24.20
C GLU A 23 2.40 -16.29 -24.87
N THR A 24 2.21 -16.08 -26.14
CA THR A 24 2.87 -14.98 -26.86
C THR A 24 2.66 -13.72 -26.03
N PRO A 25 3.70 -12.93 -25.70
CA PRO A 25 3.53 -11.73 -24.91
C PRO A 25 2.38 -10.93 -25.50
N ALA A 26 1.36 -10.63 -24.69
CA ALA A 26 0.20 -9.88 -25.15
C ALA A 26 0.72 -8.58 -25.79
N ALA A 27 0.36 -8.35 -27.06
CA ALA A 27 0.87 -7.19 -27.80
C ALA A 27 0.67 -5.92 -26.95
N ARG A 28 1.71 -5.10 -26.82
CA ARG A 28 1.69 -3.87 -26.03
C ARG A 28 0.48 -3.02 -26.41
N VAL A 29 -0.22 -2.47 -25.43
CA VAL A 29 -1.35 -1.55 -25.67
C VAL A 29 -0.79 -0.23 -26.15
N ASP A 30 -1.19 0.20 -27.33
CA ASP A 30 -0.85 1.54 -27.85
C ASP A 30 -1.76 2.59 -27.18
N PHE A 31 -1.17 3.55 -26.50
CA PHE A 31 -1.90 4.55 -25.73
C PHE A 31 -2.79 5.42 -26.64
N ASP A 32 -2.23 5.94 -27.73
CA ASP A 32 -2.92 6.93 -28.57
C ASP A 32 -4.06 6.30 -29.39
N THR A 33 -4.02 4.98 -29.60
CA THR A 33 -5.13 4.23 -30.21
C THR A 33 -6.35 4.19 -29.28
N PHE A 34 -6.16 3.97 -27.98
CA PHE A 34 -7.27 3.71 -27.08
C PHE A 34 -7.66 4.90 -26.20
N PHE A 35 -6.78 5.87 -25.97
CA PHE A 35 -6.99 6.92 -24.97
C PHE A 35 -6.81 8.34 -25.53
N THR A 36 -7.45 9.32 -24.89
CA THR A 36 -7.42 10.75 -25.30
C THR A 36 -6.26 11.52 -24.68
N GLY A 37 -5.64 11.00 -23.62
CA GLY A 37 -4.65 11.72 -22.82
C GLY A 37 -5.23 12.52 -21.66
N LYS A 38 -6.54 12.46 -21.40
CA LYS A 38 -7.21 12.95 -20.18
C LYS A 38 -7.38 11.82 -19.18
N THR A 39 -7.81 12.15 -17.99
CA THR A 39 -8.08 11.21 -16.89
C THR A 39 -9.57 11.08 -16.66
N LEU A 40 -10.08 9.85 -16.60
CA LEU A 40 -11.36 9.55 -15.97
C LEU A 40 -11.14 9.00 -14.56
N ARG A 41 -12.01 9.40 -13.64
CA ARG A 41 -12.12 8.86 -12.30
C ARG A 41 -13.46 8.14 -12.14
N PHE A 42 -13.39 6.89 -11.75
CA PHE A 42 -14.52 6.06 -11.33
C PHE A 42 -14.64 6.14 -9.82
N ASP A 43 -15.65 6.83 -9.31
CA ASP A 43 -16.00 6.90 -7.91
C ASP A 43 -17.10 5.89 -7.60
N TYR A 44 -16.94 5.14 -6.51
CA TYR A 44 -17.87 4.09 -6.12
C TYR A 44 -17.98 3.97 -4.60
N ASN A 45 -19.06 3.36 -4.14
CA ASN A 45 -19.23 2.96 -2.76
C ASN A 45 -18.91 1.47 -2.62
N HIS A 46 -18.05 1.14 -1.67
CA HIS A 46 -17.69 -0.21 -1.30
C HIS A 46 -18.27 -0.50 0.08
N THR A 47 -19.24 -1.41 0.14
CA THR A 47 -20.05 -1.66 1.33
C THR A 47 -19.99 -3.13 1.70
N GLY A 48 -19.84 -3.46 2.99
CA GLY A 48 -19.89 -4.86 3.40
C GLY A 48 -19.46 -5.14 4.84
N ILE A 49 -19.25 -6.43 5.06
CA ILE A 49 -18.76 -7.08 6.28
C ILE A 49 -17.60 -8.01 5.92
N ALA A 50 -17.13 -8.85 6.85
CA ALA A 50 -16.01 -9.77 6.57
C ALA A 50 -16.30 -10.84 5.49
N THR A 51 -17.55 -11.19 5.25
CA THR A 51 -17.96 -12.31 4.38
C THR A 51 -18.76 -11.89 3.14
N GLU A 52 -19.15 -10.63 3.05
CA GLU A 52 -20.01 -10.13 1.98
C GLU A 52 -19.62 -8.68 1.64
N GLU A 53 -19.46 -8.41 0.34
CA GLU A 53 -19.11 -7.08 -0.16
C GLU A 53 -19.95 -6.71 -1.39
N HIS A 54 -20.26 -5.42 -1.50
CA HIS A 54 -21.00 -4.86 -2.63
C HIS A 54 -20.31 -3.58 -3.11
N VAL A 55 -20.27 -3.42 -4.42
CA VAL A 55 -19.76 -2.22 -5.08
C VAL A 55 -20.87 -1.56 -5.89
N SER A 56 -21.05 -0.26 -5.73
CA SER A 56 -22.01 0.51 -6.52
C SER A 56 -21.36 1.78 -7.07
N LEU A 57 -21.59 2.06 -8.36
CA LEU A 57 -21.16 3.29 -9.01
C LEU A 57 -21.75 4.51 -8.29
N ASP A 58 -20.91 5.50 -7.98
CA ASP A 58 -21.32 6.82 -7.55
C ASP A 58 -21.30 7.79 -8.75
N GLN A 59 -20.14 8.03 -9.35
CA GLN A 59 -20.01 8.86 -10.55
C GLN A 59 -18.81 8.46 -11.41
N ILE A 60 -18.83 8.90 -12.67
CA ILE A 60 -17.65 9.01 -13.53
C ILE A 60 -17.33 10.49 -13.70
N ARG A 61 -16.09 10.88 -13.45
CA ARG A 61 -15.65 12.28 -13.53
C ARG A 61 -14.46 12.43 -14.47
N LEU A 62 -14.53 13.43 -15.35
CA LEU A 62 -13.38 13.89 -16.12
C LEU A 62 -12.48 14.76 -15.24
N GLU A 63 -11.21 14.46 -15.21
CA GLU A 63 -10.17 15.26 -14.56
C GLU A 63 -9.24 15.90 -15.61
N GLY A 64 -8.07 16.38 -15.18
CA GLY A 64 -7.03 16.96 -16.04
C GLY A 64 -6.34 15.95 -16.94
N ASP A 65 -5.12 16.29 -17.37
CA ASP A 65 -4.30 15.43 -18.18
C ASP A 65 -3.90 14.15 -17.43
N TRP A 66 -3.73 13.05 -18.19
CA TRP A 66 -3.25 11.79 -17.64
C TRP A 66 -1.77 11.89 -17.26
N PRO A 67 -1.40 11.79 -15.97
CA PRO A 67 -0.02 11.90 -15.51
C PRO A 67 0.75 10.60 -15.66
N GLY A 68 0.08 9.45 -15.52
CA GLY A 68 0.71 8.15 -15.43
C GLY A 68 1.38 7.68 -16.73
N SER A 69 2.08 6.55 -16.64
CA SER A 69 2.76 5.95 -17.79
C SER A 69 1.82 5.75 -18.98
N ARG A 70 2.32 6.04 -20.17
CA ARG A 70 1.67 5.71 -21.45
C ARG A 70 2.17 4.42 -22.07
N ASN A 71 3.17 3.82 -21.43
CA ASN A 71 3.88 2.66 -21.90
C ASN A 71 3.48 1.39 -21.17
N VAL A 72 3.37 1.44 -19.85
CA VAL A 72 2.97 0.31 -19.00
C VAL A 72 1.51 0.53 -18.56
N LEU A 73 0.58 0.15 -19.45
CA LEU A 73 -0.85 0.35 -19.24
C LEU A 73 -1.52 -0.81 -18.53
N VAL A 74 -1.06 -2.04 -18.77
CA VAL A 74 -1.56 -3.24 -18.11
C VAL A 74 -0.59 -3.65 -17.01
N ASP A 75 -1.10 -3.81 -15.79
CA ASP A 75 -0.32 -4.18 -14.63
C ASP A 75 0.07 -5.66 -14.67
N ASP A 76 1.34 -5.94 -14.68
CA ASP A 76 1.94 -7.27 -14.62
C ASP A 76 2.61 -7.56 -13.27
N THR A 77 2.50 -6.63 -12.31
CA THR A 77 3.16 -6.76 -11.01
C THR A 77 2.58 -7.89 -10.17
N GLY A 78 1.31 -8.20 -10.36
CA GLY A 78 0.59 -9.14 -9.53
C GLY A 78 0.38 -8.66 -8.09
N LEU A 79 0.51 -7.36 -7.80
CA LEU A 79 0.33 -6.79 -6.48
C LEU A 79 -1.14 -6.44 -6.20
N GLY A 80 -1.48 -6.30 -4.91
CA GLY A 80 -2.77 -5.82 -4.45
C GLY A 80 -3.79 -6.90 -4.14
N LYS A 81 -4.70 -6.57 -3.22
CA LYS A 81 -5.86 -7.39 -2.86
C LYS A 81 -6.95 -7.34 -3.92
N TYR A 82 -7.01 -6.22 -4.64
CA TYR A 82 -7.94 -5.98 -5.74
C TYR A 82 -7.17 -5.63 -7.01
N ILE A 83 -7.83 -5.85 -8.15
CA ILE A 83 -7.40 -5.32 -9.45
C ILE A 83 -8.56 -4.59 -10.12
N PHE A 84 -8.26 -3.36 -10.56
CA PHE A 84 -9.11 -2.58 -11.44
C PHE A 84 -8.69 -2.83 -12.89
N SER A 85 -9.63 -3.09 -13.79
CA SER A 85 -9.35 -3.29 -15.21
C SER A 85 -10.33 -2.53 -16.10
N VAL A 86 -9.82 -2.05 -17.23
CA VAL A 86 -10.55 -1.40 -18.31
C VAL A 86 -10.39 -2.27 -19.55
N ARG A 87 -11.52 -2.73 -20.11
CA ARG A 87 -11.55 -3.55 -21.31
C ARG A 87 -12.23 -2.80 -22.44
N ASP A 88 -11.58 -2.76 -23.59
CA ASP A 88 -12.22 -2.29 -24.81
C ASP A 88 -13.45 -3.15 -25.11
N LEU A 89 -14.60 -2.51 -25.31
CA LEU A 89 -15.85 -3.23 -25.42
C LEU A 89 -15.97 -4.04 -26.72
N ALA A 90 -15.35 -3.55 -27.80
CA ALA A 90 -15.37 -4.17 -29.12
C ALA A 90 -14.45 -5.40 -29.18
N THR A 91 -13.23 -5.29 -28.71
CA THR A 91 -12.22 -6.35 -28.81
C THR A 91 -12.16 -7.25 -27.58
N LYS A 92 -12.79 -6.87 -26.46
CA LYS A 92 -12.72 -7.52 -25.14
C LYS A 92 -11.31 -7.53 -24.51
N ARG A 93 -10.36 -6.85 -25.13
CA ARG A 93 -8.99 -6.75 -24.68
C ARG A 93 -8.90 -5.87 -23.44
N VAL A 94 -8.10 -6.28 -22.44
CA VAL A 94 -7.69 -5.39 -21.33
C VAL A 94 -6.74 -4.34 -21.90
N ILE A 95 -7.10 -3.07 -21.79
CA ILE A 95 -6.32 -1.93 -22.29
C ILE A 95 -5.70 -1.11 -21.16
N TYR A 96 -6.18 -1.29 -19.93
CA TYR A 96 -5.60 -0.70 -18.72
C TYR A 96 -5.93 -1.58 -17.51
N SER A 97 -4.98 -1.72 -16.61
CA SER A 97 -5.25 -2.32 -15.28
C SER A 97 -4.26 -1.83 -14.22
N ARG A 98 -4.67 -1.85 -12.95
CA ARG A 98 -3.84 -1.59 -11.77
C ARG A 98 -4.32 -2.42 -10.59
N GLY A 99 -3.36 -3.08 -9.93
CA GLY A 99 -3.59 -3.68 -8.62
C GLY A 99 -3.67 -2.60 -7.54
N PHE A 100 -4.50 -2.81 -6.52
CA PHE A 100 -4.67 -1.85 -5.42
C PHE A 100 -5.17 -2.54 -4.15
N CYS A 101 -5.11 -1.81 -3.03
CA CYS A 101 -5.82 -2.12 -1.80
C CYS A 101 -6.78 -0.99 -1.45
N SER A 102 -7.70 -1.23 -0.54
CA SER A 102 -8.74 -0.27 -0.18
C SER A 102 -8.96 -0.21 1.34
N ILE A 103 -9.62 0.86 1.79
CA ILE A 103 -10.01 0.98 3.21
C ILE A 103 -10.98 -0.14 3.58
N TYR A 104 -11.93 -0.49 2.70
CA TYR A 104 -12.81 -1.65 2.92
C TYR A 104 -12.01 -2.95 3.04
N GLY A 105 -10.98 -3.15 2.22
CA GLY A 105 -10.14 -4.34 2.26
C GLY A 105 -9.37 -4.53 3.58
N GLU A 106 -9.16 -3.47 4.34
CA GLU A 106 -8.67 -3.55 5.72
C GLU A 106 -9.83 -3.74 6.72
N TRP A 107 -10.94 -3.01 6.52
CA TRP A 107 -12.14 -3.11 7.35
C TRP A 107 -12.64 -4.55 7.50
N GLU A 108 -12.72 -5.31 6.43
CA GLU A 108 -13.23 -6.68 6.45
C GLU A 108 -12.42 -7.63 7.35
N THR A 109 -11.16 -7.28 7.68
CA THR A 109 -10.26 -8.10 8.49
C THR A 109 -10.37 -7.82 9.99
N ILE A 110 -11.12 -6.80 10.41
CA ILE A 110 -11.23 -6.43 11.83
C ILE A 110 -12.42 -7.10 12.53
N GLY A 111 -12.36 -7.16 13.86
CA GLY A 111 -13.37 -7.84 14.68
C GLY A 111 -14.79 -7.30 14.53
N GLU A 112 -14.98 -6.01 14.20
CA GLU A 112 -16.32 -5.44 13.97
C GLU A 112 -16.96 -6.00 12.68
N ALA A 113 -16.21 -6.07 11.60
CA ALA A 113 -16.69 -6.65 10.33
C ALA A 113 -17.03 -8.14 10.50
N LYS A 114 -16.21 -8.89 11.26
CA LYS A 114 -16.47 -10.31 11.59
C LYS A 114 -17.74 -10.51 12.42
N LYS A 115 -18.14 -9.51 13.23
CA LYS A 115 -19.40 -9.51 13.99
C LYS A 115 -20.62 -9.10 13.15
N GLY A 116 -20.46 -8.91 11.85
CA GLY A 116 -21.55 -8.55 10.94
C GLY A 116 -21.94 -7.07 10.97
N ILE A 117 -21.06 -6.18 11.43
CA ILE A 117 -21.29 -4.74 11.35
C ILE A 117 -21.00 -4.28 9.92
N TRP A 118 -22.00 -3.71 9.27
CA TRP A 118 -21.88 -3.17 7.92
C TRP A 118 -21.27 -1.78 7.94
N ARG A 119 -20.32 -1.52 7.03
CA ARG A 119 -19.80 -0.17 6.75
C ARG A 119 -19.68 0.06 5.25
N THR A 120 -19.75 1.34 4.89
CA THR A 120 -19.58 1.82 3.52
C THR A 120 -18.38 2.76 3.47
N PHE A 121 -17.53 2.56 2.46
CA PHE A 121 -16.40 3.44 2.15
C PHE A 121 -16.57 3.96 0.73
N HIS A 122 -16.41 5.27 0.57
CA HIS A 122 -16.33 5.86 -0.76
C HIS A 122 -14.90 5.73 -1.26
N GLU A 123 -14.73 5.14 -2.44
CA GLU A 123 -13.43 4.81 -3.04
C GLU A 123 -13.38 5.29 -4.49
N SER A 124 -12.18 5.33 -5.09
CA SER A 124 -12.01 5.79 -6.47
C SER A 124 -10.87 5.08 -7.17
N GLN A 125 -11.05 4.82 -8.46
CA GLN A 125 -10.00 4.40 -9.38
C GLN A 125 -9.83 5.43 -10.49
N ARG A 126 -8.58 5.70 -10.90
CA ARG A 126 -8.24 6.61 -11.99
C ARG A 126 -7.65 5.83 -13.15
N PHE A 127 -8.01 6.23 -14.35
CA PHE A 127 -7.53 5.60 -15.59
C PHE A 127 -7.53 6.64 -16.71
N PRO A 128 -6.74 6.44 -17.79
CA PRO A 128 -6.77 7.34 -18.92
C PRO A 128 -8.15 7.29 -19.61
N GLU A 129 -8.68 8.44 -20.03
CA GLU A 129 -9.98 8.54 -20.69
C GLU A 129 -9.97 7.75 -22.01
N PRO A 130 -10.82 6.71 -22.14
CA PRO A 130 -10.87 5.94 -23.38
C PRO A 130 -11.58 6.73 -24.49
N ARG A 131 -11.22 6.43 -25.76
CA ARG A 131 -11.88 7.03 -26.93
C ARG A 131 -13.25 6.43 -27.20
N GLU A 132 -13.40 5.15 -26.90
CA GLU A 132 -14.59 4.35 -27.18
C GLU A 132 -15.17 3.78 -25.89
N LYS A 133 -16.33 3.13 -25.98
CA LYS A 133 -16.98 2.46 -24.86
C LYS A 133 -16.10 1.34 -24.30
N VAL A 134 -16.02 1.29 -22.98
CA VAL A 134 -15.25 0.30 -22.24
C VAL A 134 -16.08 -0.40 -21.18
N GLN A 135 -15.65 -1.59 -20.80
CA GLN A 135 -16.10 -2.25 -19.59
C GLN A 135 -15.09 -2.01 -18.48
N LEU A 136 -15.53 -1.41 -17.37
CA LEU A 136 -14.78 -1.37 -16.12
C LEU A 136 -15.07 -2.63 -15.33
N ALA A 137 -14.06 -3.18 -14.66
CA ALA A 137 -14.25 -4.26 -13.71
C ALA A 137 -13.35 -4.08 -12.48
N LEU A 138 -13.90 -4.44 -11.32
CA LEU A 138 -13.16 -4.63 -10.08
C LEU A 138 -13.17 -6.12 -9.76
N SER A 139 -12.01 -6.68 -9.45
CA SER A 139 -11.88 -8.06 -9.03
C SER A 139 -11.09 -8.16 -7.72
N ARG A 140 -11.51 -9.08 -6.87
CA ARG A 140 -10.88 -9.39 -5.59
C ARG A 140 -10.00 -10.62 -5.71
N ARG A 141 -8.84 -10.60 -5.06
CA ARG A 141 -7.94 -11.75 -4.97
C ARG A 141 -8.51 -12.81 -4.02
N SER A 142 -8.57 -14.05 -4.49
CA SER A 142 -8.89 -15.23 -3.71
C SER A 142 -7.62 -15.79 -3.03
N ASN A 143 -7.78 -16.70 -2.06
CA ASN A 143 -6.67 -17.30 -1.33
C ASN A 143 -5.72 -18.15 -2.21
N ASP A 144 -6.19 -18.62 -3.35
CA ASP A 144 -5.37 -19.32 -4.36
C ASP A 144 -4.61 -18.38 -5.31
N GLY A 145 -4.70 -17.05 -5.07
CA GLY A 145 -4.06 -16.02 -5.88
C GLY A 145 -4.83 -15.60 -7.13
N THR A 146 -5.92 -16.28 -7.48
CA THR A 146 -6.78 -15.91 -8.62
C THR A 146 -7.65 -14.70 -8.30
N PHE A 147 -8.15 -14.01 -9.34
CA PHE A 147 -9.03 -12.86 -9.17
C PHE A 147 -10.48 -13.23 -9.55
N LYS A 148 -11.41 -12.87 -8.65
CA LYS A 148 -12.86 -13.01 -8.88
C LYS A 148 -13.48 -11.63 -9.05
N GLU A 149 -14.21 -11.42 -10.16
CA GLU A 149 -14.94 -10.18 -10.41
C GLU A 149 -16.02 -9.96 -9.35
N ILE A 150 -16.02 -8.76 -8.74
CA ILE A 150 -17.00 -8.30 -7.74
C ILE A 150 -17.87 -7.16 -8.27
N TYR A 151 -17.45 -6.50 -9.35
CA TYR A 151 -18.21 -5.45 -10.02
C TYR A 151 -17.78 -5.38 -11.49
N SER A 152 -18.75 -5.16 -12.39
CA SER A 152 -18.46 -4.67 -13.73
C SER A 152 -19.58 -3.76 -14.26
N GLY A 153 -19.18 -2.82 -15.11
CA GLY A 153 -20.10 -1.85 -15.71
C GLY A 153 -19.57 -1.31 -17.03
N VAL A 154 -20.46 -0.99 -17.96
CA VAL A 154 -20.10 -0.36 -19.23
C VAL A 154 -20.09 1.16 -19.07
N ILE A 155 -19.00 1.80 -19.47
CA ILE A 155 -18.84 3.25 -19.49
C ILE A 155 -18.77 3.73 -20.93
N ASP A 156 -19.59 4.70 -21.24
CA ASP A 156 -19.52 5.49 -22.46
C ASP A 156 -18.86 6.84 -22.12
N PRO A 157 -17.63 7.10 -22.57
CA PRO A 157 -16.96 8.37 -22.26
C PRO A 157 -17.70 9.59 -22.83
N ALA A 158 -18.49 9.42 -23.87
CA ALA A 158 -19.31 10.50 -24.44
C ALA A 158 -20.65 10.71 -23.72
N SER A 159 -20.97 9.89 -22.71
CA SER A 159 -22.22 9.99 -21.98
C SER A 159 -22.38 11.34 -21.28
N ARG A 160 -23.61 11.88 -21.29
CA ARG A 160 -24.00 13.05 -20.49
C ARG A 160 -23.87 12.83 -18.97
N PHE A 161 -23.77 11.61 -18.51
CA PHE A 161 -23.58 11.25 -17.11
C PHE A 161 -22.11 11.27 -16.67
N VAL A 162 -21.16 11.48 -17.58
CA VAL A 162 -19.78 11.82 -17.22
C VAL A 162 -19.74 13.25 -16.69
N ASN A 163 -19.38 13.42 -15.44
CA ASN A 163 -19.26 14.74 -14.82
C ASN A 163 -18.04 15.49 -15.40
N ARG A 164 -18.31 16.57 -16.13
CA ARG A 164 -17.31 17.44 -16.78
C ARG A 164 -17.23 18.82 -16.15
N SER A 165 -17.80 19.00 -14.96
CA SER A 165 -17.73 20.27 -14.24
C SER A 165 -16.28 20.65 -13.96
N PRO A 166 -15.91 21.93 -14.03
CA PRO A 166 -14.58 22.39 -13.64
C PRO A 166 -14.21 21.93 -12.22
N LEU A 167 -12.94 21.63 -12.02
CA LEU A 167 -12.41 21.35 -10.68
C LEU A 167 -12.28 22.68 -9.93
N ASN A 168 -13.05 22.85 -8.87
CA ASN A 168 -13.03 24.05 -8.02
C ASN A 168 -12.59 23.71 -6.58
N ALA A 169 -11.77 22.69 -6.42
CA ALA A 169 -11.25 22.32 -5.11
C ALA A 169 -10.36 23.44 -4.56
N PRO A 170 -10.43 23.73 -3.25
CA PRO A 170 -9.52 24.67 -2.63
C PRO A 170 -8.10 24.10 -2.59
N GLY A 171 -7.10 24.95 -2.73
CA GLY A 171 -5.70 24.57 -2.55
C GLY A 171 -4.76 25.36 -3.45
N GLU A 172 -3.54 25.53 -2.97
CA GLU A 172 -2.46 26.16 -3.71
C GLU A 172 -1.37 25.12 -3.99
N VAL A 173 -1.05 24.93 -5.27
CA VAL A 173 -0.01 23.98 -5.70
C VAL A 173 1.37 24.59 -5.47
N ILE A 174 2.22 23.89 -4.74
CA ILE A 174 3.60 24.26 -4.42
C ILE A 174 4.53 23.25 -5.09
N LYS A 175 5.44 23.73 -5.91
CA LYS A 175 6.51 22.91 -6.51
C LYS A 175 7.62 22.67 -5.48
N ILE A 176 7.92 21.42 -5.22
CA ILE A 176 8.96 21.01 -4.28
C ILE A 176 10.21 20.56 -5.04
N PHE A 177 10.05 19.66 -6.00
CA PHE A 177 11.10 19.13 -6.86
C PHE A 177 10.52 18.72 -8.21
N GLU A 178 11.13 19.10 -9.32
CA GLU A 178 10.70 18.72 -10.67
C GLU A 178 11.91 18.29 -11.50
N SER A 179 11.86 17.10 -12.07
CA SER A 179 12.91 16.50 -12.89
C SER A 179 12.52 16.28 -14.35
N GLY A 180 11.22 16.43 -14.68
CA GLY A 180 10.78 16.23 -16.06
C GLY A 180 9.25 16.15 -16.24
N PRO A 181 8.79 15.75 -17.45
CA PRO A 181 7.38 15.69 -17.74
C PRO A 181 6.68 14.57 -16.98
N ALA A 182 5.46 14.83 -16.46
CA ALA A 182 4.67 13.91 -15.64
C ALA A 182 4.57 12.50 -16.23
N LYS A 183 4.27 12.38 -17.53
CA LYS A 183 4.10 11.10 -18.24
C LYS A 183 5.30 10.13 -18.22
N SER A 184 6.46 10.56 -17.72
CA SER A 184 7.71 9.78 -17.66
C SER A 184 8.43 9.89 -16.33
N LYS A 185 7.72 10.35 -15.29
CA LYS A 185 8.20 10.45 -13.92
C LYS A 185 7.15 9.91 -12.97
N VAL A 186 7.55 9.57 -11.77
CA VAL A 186 6.61 9.35 -10.66
C VAL A 186 6.19 10.71 -10.13
N ASP A 187 4.95 11.08 -10.31
CA ASP A 187 4.41 12.32 -9.75
C ASP A 187 3.93 12.08 -8.32
N PHE A 188 4.75 12.51 -7.36
CA PHE A 188 4.44 12.42 -5.94
C PHE A 188 3.77 13.69 -5.45
N LEU A 189 2.54 13.56 -4.93
CA LEU A 189 1.75 14.68 -4.42
C LEU A 189 1.51 14.56 -2.92
N ILE A 190 1.73 15.65 -2.19
CA ILE A 190 1.55 15.74 -0.74
C ILE A 190 0.46 16.78 -0.44
N LEU A 191 -0.61 16.38 0.25
CA LEU A 191 -1.71 17.25 0.63
C LEU A 191 -1.63 17.62 2.11
N ALA A 192 -1.87 18.90 2.42
CA ALA A 192 -1.94 19.40 3.80
C ALA A 192 -3.26 19.00 4.46
N ASP A 193 -3.22 18.57 5.73
CA ASP A 193 -4.41 18.49 6.56
C ASP A 193 -4.12 18.95 8.00
N GLY A 194 -4.99 19.79 8.55
CA GLY A 194 -4.76 20.40 9.86
C GLY A 194 -3.69 21.51 9.84
N TYR A 195 -3.43 22.16 8.71
CA TYR A 195 -2.64 23.39 8.61
C TYR A 195 -3.57 24.56 8.33
N SER A 196 -3.62 25.54 9.23
CA SER A 196 -4.36 26.79 9.00
C SER A 196 -3.67 27.66 7.94
N ALA A 197 -4.37 28.70 7.46
CA ALA A 197 -3.80 29.68 6.53
C ALA A 197 -2.46 30.28 7.05
N GLY A 198 -2.37 30.52 8.36
CA GLY A 198 -1.13 31.00 9.03
C GLY A 198 0.00 29.96 9.03
N SER A 199 -0.31 28.68 8.88
CA SER A 199 0.66 27.57 8.93
C SER A 199 1.19 27.13 7.55
N ARG A 200 0.88 27.88 6.47
CA ARG A 200 1.35 27.57 5.11
C ARG A 200 2.88 27.41 5.00
N LYS A 201 3.63 28.34 5.57
CA LYS A 201 5.12 28.27 5.56
C LYS A 201 5.64 27.07 6.33
N LYS A 202 4.97 26.71 7.43
CA LYS A 202 5.29 25.51 8.19
C LYS A 202 5.07 24.26 7.34
N PHE A 203 3.92 24.16 6.67
CA PHE A 203 3.63 23.03 5.79
C PHE A 203 4.70 22.84 4.72
N GLU A 204 5.07 23.91 4.01
CA GLU A 204 6.13 23.83 2.99
C GLU A 204 7.47 23.38 3.59
N ALA A 205 7.85 23.89 4.76
CA ALA A 205 9.07 23.46 5.44
C ALA A 205 9.05 21.99 5.86
N ASP A 206 7.91 21.51 6.37
CA ASP A 206 7.72 20.12 6.74
C ASP A 206 7.81 19.19 5.54
N VAL A 207 7.16 19.54 4.41
CA VAL A 207 7.24 18.79 3.16
C VAL A 207 8.68 18.70 2.67
N ARG A 208 9.40 19.84 2.57
CA ARG A 208 10.79 19.86 2.09
C ARG A 208 11.70 18.99 2.96
N ARG A 209 11.55 19.07 4.28
CA ARG A 209 12.32 18.26 5.24
C ARG A 209 12.06 16.76 5.07
N LEU A 210 10.80 16.35 4.89
CA LEU A 210 10.44 14.93 4.76
C LEU A 210 10.85 14.37 3.39
N VAL A 211 10.70 15.14 2.32
CA VAL A 211 11.14 14.76 0.97
C VAL A 211 12.68 14.67 0.91
N GLU A 212 13.40 15.59 1.54
CA GLU A 212 14.86 15.48 1.68
C GLU A 212 15.28 14.21 2.44
N ALA A 213 14.53 13.84 3.49
CA ALA A 213 14.80 12.61 4.23
C ALA A 213 14.52 11.36 3.37
N MET A 214 13.48 11.37 2.53
CA MET A 214 13.17 10.28 1.59
C MET A 214 14.31 10.08 0.58
N PHE A 215 14.80 11.15 -0.02
CA PHE A 215 15.89 11.07 -1.01
C PHE A 215 17.28 10.77 -0.41
N LYS A 216 17.37 10.55 0.90
CA LYS A 216 18.55 9.97 1.57
C LYS A 216 18.47 8.45 1.74
N VAL A 217 17.35 7.83 1.38
CA VAL A 217 17.08 6.40 1.56
C VAL A 217 17.02 5.70 0.20
N GLU A 218 17.81 4.63 0.02
CA GLU A 218 17.71 3.78 -1.16
C GLU A 218 16.40 2.97 -1.16
N PRO A 219 15.74 2.79 -2.32
CA PRO A 219 16.17 3.16 -3.68
C PRO A 219 15.75 4.57 -4.12
N PHE A 220 15.09 5.37 -3.28
CA PHE A 220 14.65 6.73 -3.64
C PHE A 220 15.86 7.65 -3.95
N ALA A 221 16.97 7.47 -3.25
CA ALA A 221 18.20 8.26 -3.46
C ALA A 221 18.73 8.09 -4.90
N SER A 222 18.93 6.86 -5.35
CA SER A 222 19.41 6.56 -6.71
C SER A 222 18.39 6.91 -7.79
N ASN A 223 17.11 7.00 -7.44
CA ASN A 223 16.01 7.28 -8.36
C ASN A 223 15.48 8.71 -8.25
N GLN A 224 16.17 9.63 -7.58
CA GLN A 224 15.66 10.99 -7.36
C GLN A 224 15.19 11.65 -8.66
N GLU A 225 15.99 11.56 -9.73
CA GLU A 225 15.66 12.12 -11.05
C GLU A 225 14.45 11.45 -11.75
N ASN A 226 13.90 10.39 -11.17
CA ASN A 226 12.69 9.72 -11.65
C ASN A 226 11.41 10.27 -10.99
N PHE A 227 11.52 11.27 -10.13
CA PHE A 227 10.39 11.86 -9.40
C PHE A 227 10.15 13.32 -9.77
N ASN A 228 8.88 13.70 -9.77
CA ASN A 228 8.43 15.06 -9.51
C ASN A 228 7.73 15.06 -8.15
N VAL A 229 7.94 16.09 -7.34
CA VAL A 229 7.27 16.24 -6.04
C VAL A 229 6.56 17.58 -5.98
N ARG A 230 5.26 17.54 -5.72
CA ARG A 230 4.42 18.71 -5.51
C ARG A 230 3.68 18.61 -4.19
N ALA A 231 3.29 19.73 -3.66
CA ALA A 231 2.44 19.78 -2.47
C ALA A 231 1.25 20.70 -2.71
N ILE A 232 0.15 20.45 -2.01
CA ILE A 232 -1.03 21.32 -2.04
C ILE A 232 -1.35 21.72 -0.61
N HIS A 233 -1.25 23.02 -0.32
CA HIS A 233 -1.73 23.60 0.92
C HIS A 233 -3.24 23.84 0.81
N ILE A 234 -3.98 23.30 1.77
CA ILE A 234 -5.42 23.46 1.90
C ILE A 234 -5.67 24.03 3.30
N ASP A 235 -6.30 25.19 3.37
CA ASP A 235 -6.54 25.87 4.63
C ASP A 235 -7.48 25.07 5.53
N SER A 236 -7.01 24.71 6.70
CA SER A 236 -7.84 24.21 7.79
C SER A 236 -8.30 25.36 8.68
N ALA A 237 -9.51 25.25 9.23
CA ALA A 237 -10.04 26.27 10.16
C ALA A 237 -9.14 26.46 11.40
N GLN A 238 -8.38 25.43 11.77
CA GLN A 238 -7.46 25.43 12.90
C GLN A 238 -6.31 24.45 12.67
N ASP A 239 -5.22 24.64 13.41
CA ASP A 239 -4.09 23.71 13.38
C ASP A 239 -4.41 22.40 14.09
N GLY A 240 -3.88 21.29 13.52
CA GLY A 240 -3.96 19.95 14.07
C GLY A 240 -5.08 19.10 13.50
N ILE A 241 -4.94 17.79 13.65
CA ILE A 241 -5.90 16.78 13.17
C ILE A 241 -6.69 16.17 14.34
N THR A 242 -7.76 15.44 14.02
CA THR A 242 -8.60 14.75 15.00
C THR A 242 -7.83 13.65 15.75
N SER A 243 -7.98 13.59 17.08
CA SER A 243 -7.41 12.57 17.95
C SER A 243 -8.42 12.15 19.02
N PRO A 244 -9.31 11.17 18.72
CA PRO A 244 -10.45 10.83 19.57
C PRO A 244 -10.06 10.43 20.99
N ARG A 245 -9.04 9.58 21.17
CA ARG A 245 -8.54 9.19 22.51
C ARG A 245 -7.95 10.36 23.30
N GLY A 246 -7.52 11.42 22.61
CA GLY A 246 -7.08 12.67 23.22
C GLY A 246 -8.22 13.66 23.49
N GLY A 247 -9.47 13.31 23.17
CA GLY A 247 -10.62 14.20 23.30
C GLY A 247 -10.60 15.39 22.32
N LYS A 248 -9.82 15.29 21.23
CA LYS A 248 -9.63 16.37 20.26
C LYS A 248 -10.34 16.03 18.95
N TRP A 249 -11.27 16.90 18.57
CA TRP A 249 -12.06 16.77 17.35
C TRP A 249 -11.90 18.04 16.50
N ASN A 250 -11.20 17.91 15.39
CA ASN A 250 -10.95 18.99 14.44
C ASN A 250 -11.62 18.63 13.12
N ASP A 251 -12.51 19.51 12.62
CA ASP A 251 -13.01 19.40 11.26
C ASP A 251 -11.98 19.98 10.31
N THR A 252 -11.23 19.08 9.64
CA THR A 252 -10.22 19.45 8.67
C THR A 252 -10.70 19.13 7.26
N PRO A 253 -10.19 19.81 6.22
CA PRO A 253 -10.64 19.64 4.84
C PRO A 253 -10.57 18.17 4.38
N LEU A 254 -9.48 17.47 4.67
CA LEU A 254 -9.29 16.08 4.27
C LEU A 254 -9.68 15.07 5.34
N GLY A 255 -9.99 15.50 6.57
CA GLY A 255 -10.54 14.66 7.63
C GLY A 255 -9.59 13.63 8.21
N LEU A 256 -8.29 13.92 8.28
CA LEU A 256 -7.34 13.02 8.94
C LEU A 256 -7.69 12.83 10.42
N SER A 257 -7.77 11.58 10.84
CA SER A 257 -8.05 11.19 12.20
C SER A 257 -7.18 10.03 12.65
N PHE A 258 -6.70 10.11 13.89
CA PHE A 258 -6.19 8.96 14.61
C PHE A 258 -7.30 7.98 14.93
N ASN A 259 -6.93 6.83 15.46
CA ASN A 259 -7.84 5.76 15.89
C ASN A 259 -8.62 5.06 14.77
N ALA A 260 -8.10 5.08 13.54
CA ALA A 260 -8.64 4.21 12.51
C ALA A 260 -8.62 2.76 12.99
N PHE A 261 -9.76 2.08 12.86
CA PHE A 261 -9.95 0.69 13.28
C PHE A 261 -9.51 0.41 14.75
N ASP A 262 -9.77 1.37 15.63
CA ASP A 262 -9.38 1.35 17.05
C ASP A 262 -7.87 1.26 17.33
N SER A 263 -7.01 1.50 16.35
CA SER A 263 -5.56 1.58 16.54
C SER A 263 -5.12 3.01 16.85
N ASP A 264 -4.54 3.27 18.03
CA ASP A 264 -4.19 4.62 18.52
C ASP A 264 -3.26 5.41 17.59
N ARG A 265 -2.40 4.72 16.86
CA ARG A 265 -1.41 5.31 15.95
C ARG A 265 -1.83 5.33 14.48
N TYR A 266 -2.88 4.59 14.12
CA TYR A 266 -3.30 4.49 12.74
C TYR A 266 -4.08 5.75 12.36
N VAL A 267 -3.58 6.43 11.34
CA VAL A 267 -4.15 7.69 10.85
C VAL A 267 -4.75 7.45 9.47
N LEU A 268 -6.04 7.67 9.32
CA LEU A 268 -6.72 7.60 8.02
C LEU A 268 -7.65 8.78 7.82
N SER A 269 -8.14 8.91 6.60
CA SER A 269 -9.27 9.73 6.22
C SER A 269 -10.32 8.91 5.49
N TYR A 270 -11.59 9.24 5.75
CA TYR A 270 -12.75 8.68 5.02
C TYR A 270 -13.36 9.69 4.04
N LYS A 271 -12.77 10.89 3.89
CA LYS A 271 -13.23 11.95 2.96
C LYS A 271 -12.61 11.74 1.55
N ASN A 272 -12.71 10.53 0.99
CA ASN A 272 -12.08 10.19 -0.30
C ASN A 272 -12.38 11.21 -1.40
N ARG A 273 -13.64 11.67 -1.53
CA ARG A 273 -14.03 12.66 -2.55
C ARG A 273 -13.23 13.96 -2.40
N ALA A 274 -13.14 14.51 -1.18
CA ALA A 274 -12.39 15.74 -0.93
C ALA A 274 -10.90 15.57 -1.25
N ILE A 275 -10.32 14.42 -0.89
CA ILE A 275 -8.93 14.07 -1.20
C ILE A 275 -8.71 14.05 -2.72
N ARG A 276 -9.56 13.32 -3.46
CA ARG A 276 -9.41 13.17 -4.92
C ARG A 276 -9.63 14.48 -5.67
N GLU A 277 -10.58 15.28 -5.25
CA GLU A 277 -10.85 16.60 -5.85
C GLU A 277 -9.68 17.56 -5.61
N SER A 278 -9.13 17.61 -4.40
CA SER A 278 -7.93 18.41 -4.11
C SER A 278 -6.71 17.92 -4.87
N ALA A 279 -6.49 16.59 -4.92
CA ALA A 279 -5.37 16.01 -5.62
C ALA A 279 -5.41 16.26 -7.14
N ALA A 280 -6.61 16.35 -7.73
CA ALA A 280 -6.77 16.59 -9.16
C ALA A 280 -6.30 17.99 -9.64
N LEU A 281 -5.91 18.88 -8.73
CA LEU A 281 -5.30 20.18 -9.05
C LEU A 281 -3.85 20.04 -9.59
N ALA A 282 -3.20 18.90 -9.40
CA ALA A 282 -1.85 18.64 -9.87
C ALA A 282 -1.73 17.19 -10.40
N PRO A 283 -0.76 16.90 -11.27
CA PRO A 283 -0.42 15.52 -11.64
C PRO A 283 -0.05 14.71 -10.40
N TYR A 284 -0.53 13.45 -10.32
CA TYR A 284 -0.08 12.50 -9.29
C TYR A 284 -0.26 11.04 -9.69
N ASP A 285 0.72 10.23 -9.31
CA ASP A 285 0.68 8.77 -9.32
C ASP A 285 0.66 8.25 -7.89
N MET A 286 1.31 8.97 -6.99
CA MET A 286 1.51 8.64 -5.60
C MET A 286 1.02 9.79 -4.71
N LEU A 287 0.28 9.49 -3.65
CA LEU A 287 -0.39 10.48 -2.82
C LEU A 287 -0.09 10.27 -1.33
N LEU A 288 0.23 11.35 -0.63
CA LEU A 288 0.40 11.37 0.82
C LEU A 288 -0.40 12.52 1.45
N LEU A 289 -1.06 12.24 2.56
CA LEU A 289 -1.76 13.23 3.38
C LEU A 289 -0.88 13.52 4.61
N LEU A 290 -0.43 14.77 4.74
CA LEU A 290 0.44 15.20 5.83
C LEU A 290 -0.37 15.92 6.92
N GLY A 291 -0.43 15.30 8.11
CA GLY A 291 -1.17 15.82 9.27
C GLY A 291 -0.30 16.70 10.16
N ASN A 292 -0.76 17.92 10.46
CA ASN A 292 -0.08 18.88 11.34
C ASN A 292 -0.23 18.48 12.81
N THR A 293 0.64 17.61 13.30
CA THR A 293 0.66 17.21 14.72
C THR A 293 1.98 16.53 15.09
N SER A 294 2.35 16.61 16.37
CA SER A 294 3.52 15.94 16.96
C SER A 294 3.24 14.51 17.44
N LYS A 295 1.98 14.09 17.52
CA LYS A 295 1.66 12.70 17.91
C LYS A 295 2.12 11.74 16.82
N TYR A 296 2.83 10.68 17.21
CA TYR A 296 3.30 9.61 16.33
C TYR A 296 2.12 8.88 15.65
N GLY A 297 2.14 8.80 14.33
CA GLY A 297 1.15 8.04 13.57
C GLY A 297 1.33 8.15 12.07
N GLY A 298 0.70 7.25 11.37
CA GLY A 298 0.67 7.14 9.93
C GLY A 298 -0.15 5.94 9.49
N GLY A 299 -0.14 5.67 8.20
CA GLY A 299 -0.75 4.52 7.55
C GLY A 299 -0.49 4.56 6.05
N GLY A 300 -0.44 3.41 5.39
CA GLY A 300 -0.23 3.32 3.95
C GLY A 300 -1.04 2.20 3.34
N ILE A 301 -1.84 2.51 2.32
CA ILE A 301 -2.68 1.54 1.61
C ILE A 301 -2.27 1.53 0.13
N PHE A 302 -1.92 0.37 -0.39
CA PHE A 302 -1.35 0.20 -1.72
C PHE A 302 -2.22 0.81 -2.82
N ASN A 303 -1.61 1.69 -3.64
CA ASN A 303 -2.25 2.44 -4.72
C ASN A 303 -3.47 3.28 -4.30
N LEU A 304 -3.59 3.58 -3.01
CA LEU A 304 -4.61 4.49 -2.49
C LEU A 304 -3.99 5.81 -2.04
N TRP A 305 -3.40 5.85 -0.88
CA TRP A 305 -2.56 6.92 -0.31
C TRP A 305 -1.83 6.45 0.94
N SER A 306 -0.84 7.23 1.34
CA SER A 306 -0.26 7.17 2.67
C SER A 306 -0.63 8.40 3.50
N THR A 307 -0.48 8.27 4.81
CA THR A 307 -0.64 9.34 5.78
C THR A 307 0.58 9.40 6.70
N CYS A 308 0.96 10.58 7.13
CA CYS A 308 2.07 10.79 8.06
C CYS A 308 1.81 12.01 8.92
N THR A 309 2.31 12.01 10.16
CA THR A 309 2.27 13.18 11.04
C THR A 309 3.60 13.94 10.99
N ALA A 310 3.53 15.27 10.84
CA ALA A 310 4.69 16.07 10.47
C ALA A 310 5.76 16.23 11.57
N ASP A 311 5.34 16.43 12.83
CA ASP A 311 6.21 16.89 13.90
C ASP A 311 6.65 15.81 14.89
N SER A 312 6.30 14.54 14.62
CA SER A 312 6.84 13.42 15.39
C SER A 312 8.37 13.33 15.19
N SER A 313 9.12 13.01 16.22
CA SER A 313 10.56 12.72 16.09
C SER A 313 10.87 11.56 15.15
N GLN A 314 9.87 10.72 14.87
CA GLN A 314 9.93 9.60 13.93
C GLN A 314 9.26 9.92 12.58
N ALA A 315 8.90 11.18 12.31
CA ALA A 315 8.16 11.54 11.11
C ALA A 315 8.88 11.10 9.82
N ALA A 316 10.20 11.30 9.73
CA ALA A 316 10.99 10.88 8.57
C ALA A 316 10.96 9.35 8.37
N TYR A 317 11.02 8.56 9.45
CA TYR A 317 10.87 7.11 9.39
C TYR A 317 9.47 6.72 8.93
N VAL A 318 8.42 7.27 9.57
CA VAL A 318 7.03 6.96 9.20
C VAL A 318 6.76 7.33 7.75
N PHE A 319 7.18 8.52 7.32
CA PHE A 319 7.03 8.98 5.95
C PHE A 319 7.53 7.96 4.93
N VAL A 320 8.78 7.49 5.08
CA VAL A 320 9.40 6.54 4.15
C VAL A 320 8.79 5.12 4.29
N HIS A 321 8.47 4.69 5.50
CA HIS A 321 7.85 3.40 5.78
C HIS A 321 6.47 3.29 5.11
N GLU A 322 5.60 4.29 5.31
CA GLU A 322 4.25 4.29 4.74
C GLU A 322 4.24 4.40 3.20
N LEU A 323 5.29 5.02 2.62
CA LEU A 323 5.48 4.95 1.17
C LEU A 323 5.81 3.54 0.69
N GLY A 324 6.52 2.74 1.48
CA GLY A 324 6.73 1.32 1.18
C GLY A 324 5.41 0.58 0.99
N HIS A 325 4.43 0.81 1.87
CA HIS A 325 3.09 0.24 1.73
C HIS A 325 2.33 0.82 0.53
N SER A 326 2.14 2.13 0.51
CA SER A 326 1.22 2.76 -0.43
C SER A 326 1.72 2.77 -1.88
N PHE A 327 3.02 2.81 -2.11
CA PHE A 327 3.61 2.87 -3.44
C PHE A 327 4.01 1.50 -4.00
N ALA A 328 4.59 0.61 -3.17
CA ALA A 328 5.13 -0.66 -3.65
C ALA A 328 4.43 -1.90 -3.07
N GLY A 329 3.36 -1.74 -2.28
CA GLY A 329 2.63 -2.86 -1.71
C GLY A 329 3.46 -3.72 -0.77
N LEU A 330 4.47 -3.13 -0.09
CA LEU A 330 5.27 -3.85 0.88
C LEU A 330 4.43 -4.14 2.13
N ALA A 331 4.55 -5.35 2.66
CA ALA A 331 3.97 -5.70 3.95
C ALA A 331 4.83 -5.17 5.10
N ASP A 332 4.21 -4.97 6.26
CA ASP A 332 4.94 -4.91 7.52
C ASP A 332 5.69 -6.21 7.78
N GLU A 333 6.97 -6.10 8.04
CA GLU A 333 7.80 -7.25 8.42
C GLU A 333 7.79 -7.48 9.94
N TYR A 334 7.25 -6.53 10.74
CA TYR A 334 7.14 -6.71 12.19
C TYR A 334 5.94 -7.60 12.57
N TYR A 335 6.06 -8.25 13.74
CA TYR A 335 5.04 -9.19 14.24
C TYR A 335 4.78 -9.07 15.76
N THR A 336 5.56 -8.28 16.48
CA THR A 336 5.39 -8.13 17.93
C THR A 336 4.49 -6.96 18.32
N SER A 337 4.18 -6.06 17.39
CA SER A 337 3.29 -4.93 17.62
C SER A 337 1.82 -5.37 17.62
N SER A 338 1.02 -4.78 18.51
CA SER A 338 -0.44 -4.92 18.45
C SER A 338 -0.98 -4.19 17.22
N VAL A 339 -1.84 -4.87 16.46
CA VAL A 339 -2.59 -4.35 15.32
C VAL A 339 -4.06 -4.69 15.48
N SER A 340 -4.95 -4.03 14.74
CA SER A 340 -6.39 -4.27 14.78
C SER A 340 -6.84 -5.39 13.85
N TYR A 341 -5.97 -5.83 12.95
CA TYR A 341 -6.26 -6.87 11.96
C TYR A 341 -6.29 -8.27 12.60
N GLU A 342 -7.24 -9.06 12.16
CA GLU A 342 -7.34 -10.49 12.48
C GLU A 342 -7.29 -11.28 11.17
N ASP A 343 -6.38 -12.26 11.08
CA ASP A 343 -6.20 -13.12 9.89
C ASP A 343 -5.93 -12.34 8.58
N PHE A 344 -5.18 -11.22 8.67
CA PHE A 344 -4.79 -10.42 7.50
C PHE A 344 -4.05 -11.29 6.46
N ASN A 345 -3.17 -12.18 6.93
CA ASN A 345 -2.51 -13.21 6.14
C ASN A 345 -2.91 -14.60 6.68
N PRO A 346 -3.90 -15.29 6.09
CA PRO A 346 -4.36 -16.60 6.56
C PRO A 346 -3.24 -17.65 6.52
N PRO A 347 -3.22 -18.63 7.45
CA PRO A 347 -2.27 -19.74 7.39
C PRO A 347 -2.37 -20.53 6.08
N GLY A 348 -1.23 -20.91 5.50
CA GLY A 348 -1.19 -21.71 4.29
C GLY A 348 -1.55 -20.98 2.99
N VAL A 349 -1.68 -19.65 3.05
CA VAL A 349 -1.86 -18.78 1.89
C VAL A 349 -0.58 -18.00 1.66
N GLU A 350 -0.07 -18.01 0.42
CA GLU A 350 1.08 -17.19 0.05
C GLU A 350 0.65 -15.73 -0.05
N PRO A 351 1.27 -14.82 0.73
CA PRO A 351 0.97 -13.39 0.65
C PRO A 351 1.23 -12.82 -0.75
N TRP A 352 0.43 -11.87 -1.18
CA TRP A 352 0.67 -11.17 -2.46
C TRP A 352 1.79 -10.13 -2.35
N GLU A 353 2.10 -9.66 -1.16
CA GLU A 353 3.15 -8.68 -0.90
C GLU A 353 4.52 -9.24 -1.28
N PRO A 354 5.39 -8.42 -1.91
CA PRO A 354 6.61 -8.92 -2.51
C PRO A 354 7.71 -9.25 -1.50
N ASN A 355 7.63 -8.72 -0.26
CA ASN A 355 8.69 -8.78 0.75
C ASN A 355 8.45 -9.79 1.88
N ILE A 356 7.30 -10.49 1.88
CA ILE A 356 7.01 -11.56 2.82
C ILE A 356 6.55 -12.83 2.10
N THR A 357 6.71 -14.00 2.72
CA THR A 357 6.30 -15.29 2.16
C THR A 357 5.84 -16.25 3.25
N ALA A 358 4.91 -17.13 2.92
CA ALA A 358 4.56 -18.29 3.74
C ALA A 358 5.54 -19.45 3.52
N LEU A 359 6.49 -19.32 2.60
CA LEU A 359 7.52 -20.30 2.24
C LEU A 359 6.92 -21.69 1.92
N LEU A 360 5.78 -21.71 1.22
CA LEU A 360 5.09 -22.94 0.85
C LEU A 360 5.94 -23.83 -0.09
N ASP A 361 6.75 -23.20 -0.93
CA ASP A 361 7.71 -23.85 -1.82
C ASP A 361 9.04 -23.07 -1.81
N PRO A 362 10.05 -23.53 -1.05
CA PRO A 362 11.36 -22.88 -0.97
C PRO A 362 12.11 -22.78 -2.31
N GLU A 363 11.83 -23.66 -3.28
CA GLU A 363 12.46 -23.61 -4.60
C GLU A 363 11.85 -22.51 -5.49
N ASN A 364 10.59 -22.13 -5.25
CA ASN A 364 9.89 -21.05 -5.94
C ASN A 364 9.69 -19.79 -5.05
N LEU A 365 10.61 -19.55 -4.10
CA LEU A 365 10.61 -18.35 -3.27
C LEU A 365 10.67 -17.09 -4.15
N LYS A 366 9.79 -16.09 -3.88
CA LYS A 366 9.65 -14.82 -4.64
C LYS A 366 10.97 -14.07 -4.90
N TRP A 367 11.97 -14.28 -4.04
CA TRP A 367 13.30 -13.68 -4.12
C TRP A 367 14.42 -14.70 -4.11
N LYS A 368 14.16 -15.90 -4.63
CA LYS A 368 15.14 -17.01 -4.69
C LYS A 368 16.43 -16.60 -5.39
N ASP A 369 16.32 -15.79 -6.43
CA ASP A 369 17.42 -15.25 -7.23
C ASP A 369 18.39 -14.33 -6.45
N LEU A 370 17.95 -13.78 -5.33
CA LEU A 370 18.77 -12.95 -4.42
C LEU A 370 19.41 -13.78 -3.29
N VAL A 371 19.02 -15.03 -3.11
CA VAL A 371 19.53 -15.88 -2.06
C VAL A 371 20.88 -16.46 -2.48
N ALA A 372 21.94 -16.13 -1.74
CA ALA A 372 23.27 -16.65 -2.02
C ALA A 372 23.34 -18.16 -1.79
N GLU A 373 24.13 -18.87 -2.60
CA GLU A 373 24.39 -20.30 -2.45
C GLU A 373 24.84 -20.63 -1.01
N GLY A 374 24.34 -21.73 -0.48
CA GLY A 374 24.63 -22.19 0.90
C GLY A 374 23.83 -21.44 1.99
N THR A 375 22.94 -20.50 1.66
CA THR A 375 22.00 -19.92 2.63
C THR A 375 20.80 -20.85 2.82
N PRO A 376 20.59 -21.41 4.03
CA PRO A 376 19.46 -22.33 4.25
C PRO A 376 18.12 -21.61 4.19
N LEU A 377 17.08 -22.29 3.71
CA LEU A 377 15.71 -21.85 3.70
C LEU A 377 14.82 -22.88 4.41
N PRO A 378 14.14 -22.53 5.53
CA PRO A 378 14.19 -21.23 6.22
C PRO A 378 15.58 -20.91 6.80
N THR A 379 15.89 -19.62 6.94
CA THR A 379 17.17 -19.12 7.44
C THR A 379 17.13 -18.98 8.96
N PRO A 380 18.02 -19.70 9.71
CA PRO A 380 17.99 -19.64 11.17
C PRO A 380 18.51 -18.31 11.70
N TRP A 381 17.86 -17.80 12.77
CA TRP A 381 18.25 -16.63 13.53
C TRP A 381 17.80 -16.73 14.99
N ARG A 382 18.31 -15.89 15.88
CA ARG A 382 17.99 -15.92 17.32
C ARG A 382 16.66 -15.28 17.65
N GLN A 383 15.57 -15.75 17.05
CA GLN A 383 14.22 -15.22 17.21
C GLN A 383 13.79 -15.11 18.67
N GLU A 384 13.99 -16.15 19.48
CA GLU A 384 13.55 -16.17 20.87
C GLU A 384 14.15 -15.01 21.70
N SER A 385 15.43 -14.70 21.48
CA SER A 385 16.10 -13.59 22.17
C SER A 385 15.52 -12.25 21.79
N TYR A 386 15.26 -12.05 20.49
CA TYR A 386 14.62 -10.87 19.98
C TYR A 386 13.17 -10.74 20.50
N ASP A 387 12.40 -11.80 20.46
CA ASP A 387 11.00 -11.84 20.93
C ASP A 387 10.90 -11.42 22.40
N LYS A 388 11.76 -11.98 23.27
CA LYS A 388 11.80 -11.59 24.68
C LYS A 388 12.01 -10.08 24.88
N ALA A 389 12.94 -9.49 24.13
CA ALA A 389 13.21 -8.06 24.20
C ALA A 389 12.06 -7.24 23.63
N SER A 390 11.53 -7.64 22.46
CA SER A 390 10.50 -6.91 21.73
C SER A 390 9.14 -6.95 22.43
N TYR A 391 8.69 -8.12 22.95
CA TYR A 391 7.45 -8.21 23.72
C TYR A 391 7.53 -7.45 25.04
N SER A 392 8.69 -7.47 25.73
CA SER A 392 8.91 -6.64 26.92
C SER A 392 8.76 -5.14 26.60
N TYR A 393 9.28 -4.71 25.46
CA TYR A 393 9.12 -3.35 24.96
C TYR A 393 7.64 -3.03 24.69
N GLN A 394 6.89 -3.89 23.98
CA GLN A 394 5.49 -3.64 23.66
C GLN A 394 4.63 -3.52 24.92
N LYS A 395 4.91 -4.35 25.94
CA LYS A 395 4.26 -4.24 27.25
C LYS A 395 4.51 -2.85 27.85
N LYS A 396 5.75 -2.41 27.90
CA LYS A 396 6.13 -1.09 28.45
C LYS A 396 5.52 0.06 27.66
N ARG A 397 5.49 -0.05 26.34
CA ARG A 397 4.83 0.92 25.46
C ARG A 397 3.33 1.04 25.75
N LYS A 398 2.63 -0.08 25.94
CA LYS A 398 1.21 -0.11 26.31
C LYS A 398 0.96 0.54 27.68
N GLU A 399 1.85 0.31 28.65
CA GLU A 399 1.80 0.96 29.98
C GLU A 399 1.92 2.49 29.83
N LEU A 400 2.88 2.99 29.05
CA LEU A 400 3.06 4.42 28.80
C LEU A 400 1.87 5.06 28.07
N ILE A 401 1.28 4.37 27.10
CA ILE A 401 0.06 4.84 26.40
C ILE A 401 -1.10 4.96 27.40
N ASN A 402 -1.32 3.93 28.23
CA ASN A 402 -2.43 3.89 29.19
C ASN A 402 -2.27 4.96 30.30
N SER A 403 -1.04 5.24 30.72
CA SER A 403 -0.75 6.29 31.69
C SER A 403 -0.72 7.70 31.10
N LYS A 404 -0.98 7.85 29.79
CA LYS A 404 -0.86 9.12 29.06
C LYS A 404 0.51 9.78 29.25
N ALA A 405 1.57 8.96 29.25
CA ALA A 405 2.96 9.41 29.43
C ALA A 405 3.35 10.44 28.37
N SER A 406 4.32 11.28 28.72
CA SER A 406 4.83 12.33 27.83
C SER A 406 5.50 11.75 26.58
N THR A 407 5.54 12.53 25.49
CA THR A 407 6.31 12.20 24.27
C THR A 407 7.77 11.91 24.60
N ALA A 408 8.37 12.65 25.54
CA ALA A 408 9.77 12.45 25.95
C ALA A 408 10.01 11.07 26.59
N GLU A 409 9.07 10.55 27.36
CA GLU A 409 9.15 9.19 27.96
C GLU A 409 9.03 8.11 26.88
N MET A 410 8.14 8.31 25.93
CA MET A 410 8.01 7.42 24.79
C MET A 410 9.30 7.38 23.93
N GLU A 411 9.92 8.54 23.68
CA GLU A 411 11.20 8.64 22.95
C GLU A 411 12.36 7.96 23.69
N LYS A 412 12.42 8.08 25.02
CA LYS A 412 13.41 7.35 25.83
C LYS A 412 13.22 5.83 25.67
N LEU A 413 11.99 5.36 25.65
CA LEU A 413 11.70 3.95 25.41
C LEU A 413 12.14 3.52 24.01
N PHE A 414 11.85 4.29 22.96
CA PHE A 414 12.29 4.02 21.59
C PHE A 414 13.81 3.94 21.46
N SER A 415 14.53 4.91 22.04
CA SER A 415 16.00 4.93 22.04
C SER A 415 16.58 3.70 22.76
N LYS A 416 15.99 3.31 23.90
CA LYS A 416 16.41 2.12 24.65
C LYS A 416 16.24 0.84 23.81
N VAL A 417 15.11 0.70 23.15
CA VAL A 417 14.82 -0.48 22.31
C VAL A 417 15.79 -0.56 21.14
N LYS A 418 16.04 0.53 20.44
CA LYS A 418 17.02 0.57 19.34
C LYS A 418 18.40 0.09 19.81
N LYS A 419 18.88 0.56 20.98
CA LYS A 419 20.17 0.13 21.57
C LYS A 419 20.19 -1.36 21.93
N THR A 420 19.04 -1.94 22.28
CA THR A 420 18.95 -3.36 22.69
C THR A 420 18.80 -4.28 21.49
N THR A 421 17.86 -3.99 20.59
CA THR A 421 17.49 -4.89 19.47
C THR A 421 18.39 -4.73 18.24
N GLY A 422 18.95 -3.55 18.01
CA GLY A 422 19.84 -3.33 16.86
C GLY A 422 21.04 -4.30 16.82
N PRO A 423 21.85 -4.41 17.89
CA PRO A 423 22.95 -5.40 17.94
C PRO A 423 22.47 -6.85 17.79
N MET A 424 21.26 -7.20 18.25
CA MET A 424 20.72 -8.56 18.10
C MET A 424 20.52 -8.93 16.62
N LEU A 425 20.06 -7.97 15.81
CA LEU A 425 19.77 -8.18 14.39
C LEU A 425 21.03 -8.11 13.51
N THR A 426 21.98 -7.26 13.85
CA THR A 426 23.21 -7.07 13.06
C THR A 426 24.31 -8.11 13.37
N SER A 427 24.26 -8.80 14.51
CA SER A 427 25.23 -9.81 14.92
C SER A 427 24.81 -11.25 14.58
N GLU A 428 23.75 -11.43 13.79
CA GLU A 428 23.33 -12.74 13.32
C GLU A 428 24.30 -13.32 12.29
N LYS A 429 24.44 -14.65 12.27
CA LYS A 429 25.29 -15.34 11.30
C LYS A 429 24.95 -14.99 9.84
N TYR A 430 23.69 -14.75 9.57
CA TYR A 430 23.18 -14.43 8.23
C TYR A 430 22.66 -13.00 8.10
N ALA A 431 23.12 -12.06 8.97
CA ALA A 431 22.64 -10.68 8.99
C ALA A 431 22.87 -9.92 7.68
N ASP A 432 23.91 -10.28 6.92
CA ASP A 432 24.27 -9.69 5.64
C ASP A 432 23.71 -10.47 4.42
N LYS A 433 22.89 -11.50 4.65
CA LYS A 433 22.35 -12.38 3.60
C LYS A 433 20.86 -12.14 3.37
N VAL A 434 20.45 -12.32 2.12
CA VAL A 434 19.04 -12.55 1.79
C VAL A 434 18.72 -14.01 2.08
N GLY A 435 17.63 -14.24 2.79
CA GLY A 435 17.18 -15.57 3.20
C GLY A 435 15.66 -15.62 3.36
N ALA A 436 15.18 -16.42 4.32
CA ALA A 436 13.81 -16.47 4.76
C ALA A 436 13.79 -16.56 6.30
N PHE A 437 13.74 -15.41 6.96
CA PHE A 437 13.80 -15.28 8.42
C PHE A 437 12.41 -15.30 9.01
N GLU A 438 12.08 -16.28 9.84
CA GLU A 438 10.74 -16.44 10.42
C GLU A 438 10.34 -15.23 11.27
N GLY A 439 9.08 -14.84 11.16
CA GLY A 439 8.48 -13.67 11.82
C GLY A 439 8.31 -12.51 10.84
N ALA A 440 7.09 -12.30 10.34
CA ALA A 440 6.68 -11.22 9.44
C ALA A 440 5.15 -11.08 9.43
N GLY A 441 4.60 -10.00 8.85
CA GLY A 441 3.17 -9.87 8.58
C GLY A 441 2.30 -10.07 9.82
N TYR A 442 2.71 -9.50 10.95
CA TYR A 442 2.05 -9.61 12.26
C TYR A 442 2.03 -11.02 12.88
N ARG A 443 2.76 -11.98 12.29
CA ARG A 443 2.80 -13.36 12.77
C ARG A 443 4.23 -13.78 13.11
N ALA A 444 4.41 -14.26 14.35
CA ALA A 444 5.71 -14.76 14.82
C ALA A 444 6.14 -16.06 14.14
N LYS A 445 5.17 -16.83 13.60
CA LYS A 445 5.39 -18.16 12.99
C LYS A 445 4.64 -18.27 11.66
N GLY A 446 5.27 -19.00 10.72
CA GLY A 446 4.68 -19.37 9.43
C GLY A 446 4.69 -18.25 8.37
N LEU A 447 5.27 -17.09 8.67
CA LEU A 447 5.59 -16.06 7.69
C LEU A 447 7.05 -15.64 7.85
N TYR A 448 7.68 -15.31 6.74
CA TYR A 448 9.11 -15.05 6.65
C TYR A 448 9.37 -13.74 5.91
N ARG A 449 10.38 -12.99 6.39
CA ARG A 449 10.92 -11.80 5.74
C ARG A 449 12.29 -12.12 5.13
N SER A 450 12.77 -11.27 4.25
CA SER A 450 13.96 -11.57 3.44
C SER A 450 15.30 -11.29 4.11
N GLU A 451 15.37 -10.36 5.07
CA GLU A 451 16.59 -10.00 5.80
C GLU A 451 16.29 -9.85 7.30
N THR A 452 17.35 -9.82 8.13
CA THR A 452 17.19 -9.72 9.59
C THR A 452 16.63 -8.38 10.04
N ASP A 453 16.93 -7.29 9.32
CA ASP A 453 16.42 -5.94 9.63
C ASP A 453 16.13 -5.13 8.35
N CYS A 454 15.08 -4.32 8.39
CA CYS A 454 14.57 -3.50 7.31
C CYS A 454 13.76 -2.34 7.91
N ILE A 455 13.61 -1.24 7.17
CA ILE A 455 12.70 -0.15 7.56
C ILE A 455 11.24 -0.64 7.71
N MET A 456 10.85 -1.74 7.01
CA MET A 456 9.54 -2.39 7.17
C MET A 456 9.45 -3.29 8.42
N PHE A 457 10.58 -3.59 9.08
CA PHE A 457 10.63 -4.42 10.27
C PHE A 457 10.83 -3.62 11.55
N THR A 458 11.86 -2.77 11.60
CA THR A 458 12.16 -1.96 12.79
C THR A 458 12.45 -0.50 12.43
N ARG A 459 12.50 0.35 13.45
CA ARG A 459 12.97 1.74 13.29
C ARG A 459 14.49 1.88 13.43
N ASN A 460 15.23 0.77 13.48
CA ASN A 460 16.68 0.79 13.65
C ASN A 460 17.40 1.21 12.37
N PRO A 461 17.19 0.55 11.20
CA PRO A 461 17.79 0.97 9.96
C PRO A 461 17.00 2.12 9.33
N GLN A 462 17.71 2.95 8.58
CA GLN A 462 17.09 3.94 7.68
C GLN A 462 17.31 3.48 6.24
N LYS A 463 16.98 2.21 5.95
CA LYS A 463 17.11 1.60 4.62
C LYS A 463 16.11 0.48 4.43
N PHE A 464 15.67 0.27 3.22
CA PHE A 464 14.99 -0.94 2.81
C PHE A 464 15.98 -2.10 2.65
N CYS A 465 15.52 -3.33 2.91
CA CYS A 465 16.25 -4.53 2.52
C CYS A 465 16.30 -4.67 0.99
N ARG A 466 17.13 -5.58 0.48
CA ARG A 466 17.30 -5.77 -0.98
C ARG A 466 16.01 -6.15 -1.70
N VAL A 467 15.17 -6.96 -1.07
CA VAL A 467 13.87 -7.37 -1.64
C VAL A 467 12.88 -6.22 -1.65
N CYS A 468 12.79 -5.44 -0.57
CA CYS A 468 11.95 -4.24 -0.51
C CYS A 468 12.41 -3.18 -1.52
N SER A 469 13.72 -2.94 -1.65
CA SER A 469 14.29 -2.02 -2.65
C SER A 469 13.93 -2.46 -4.06
N ARG A 470 14.06 -3.77 -4.39
CA ARG A 470 13.64 -4.31 -5.69
C ARG A 470 12.15 -4.10 -5.97
N GLY A 471 11.29 -4.25 -4.96
CA GLY A 471 9.86 -3.97 -5.07
C GLY A 471 9.57 -2.51 -5.44
N LEU A 472 10.24 -1.58 -4.75
CA LEU A 472 10.15 -0.14 -5.04
C LEU A 472 10.68 0.21 -6.44
N ASP A 473 11.86 -0.31 -6.82
CA ASP A 473 12.45 -0.10 -8.15
C ASP A 473 11.54 -0.60 -9.28
N ARG A 474 10.87 -1.74 -9.08
CA ARG A 474 9.91 -2.27 -10.06
C ARG A 474 8.76 -1.31 -10.31
N VAL A 475 8.21 -0.72 -9.24
CA VAL A 475 7.10 0.22 -9.37
C VAL A 475 7.58 1.56 -9.95
N ILE A 476 8.76 2.06 -9.57
CA ILE A 476 9.35 3.26 -10.18
C ILE A 476 9.45 3.07 -11.70
N ARG A 477 10.02 1.96 -12.17
CA ARG A 477 10.12 1.66 -13.61
C ARG A 477 8.78 1.60 -14.33
N MET A 478 7.74 1.09 -13.68
CA MET A 478 6.38 1.05 -14.27
C MET A 478 5.87 2.45 -14.66
N TYR A 479 6.31 3.50 -13.97
CA TYR A 479 5.93 4.88 -14.27
C TYR A 479 6.94 5.61 -15.18
N THR A 480 8.18 5.18 -15.23
CA THR A 480 9.27 5.93 -15.89
C THR A 480 9.73 5.30 -17.23
N GLU A 481 9.43 4.05 -17.48
CA GLU A 481 9.65 3.32 -18.75
C GLU A 481 8.39 3.34 -19.63
#